data_9d4ad7101ab91897231789a28e9a1dab
#
_entry.id   9d4ad7101ab91897231789a28e9a1dab
#
_cell.length_a   1.000
_cell.length_b   1.000
_cell.length_c   1.000
_cell.angle_alpha   90.00
_cell.angle_beta   90.00
_cell.angle_gamma   90.00
#
_symmetry.space_group_name_H-M   'P 1'
#
loop_
_entity.id
_entity.type
_entity.pdbx_description
1 polymer ?
#
loop_
_entity_poly.entity_id
_entity_poly.type
_entity_poly.pdbx_seq_one_letter_code
_entity_poly.pdbx_strand_id
1 'polypeptide(L)'
;MLAAGVADAMAKYPEIDFSIRFVKGWDITIMPVSALQVAKSNTDKYFADAANAVLQVADGTLTPVVDDIIFTNLALTGLTSQLSSGSKQLAVAHGLYDAVSKLFKPQRARLLHGEIVSCGIPVQLAVNGYSEEYIEKNV
;
A
#
# COMPACT_ATOMS: atom_id res chain seq x y z
N MET A 1 4.22 13.25 6.23
CA MET A 1 4.30 12.80 4.82
C MET A 1 4.84 11.37 4.69
N LEU A 2 5.97 11.00 5.32
CA LEU A 2 6.53 9.65 5.20
C LEU A 2 5.53 8.56 5.60
N ALA A 3 4.88 8.68 6.76
CA ALA A 3 3.87 7.71 7.23
C ALA A 3 2.71 7.51 6.23
N ALA A 4 2.21 8.59 5.62
CA ALA A 4 1.15 8.49 4.62
C ALA A 4 1.63 7.77 3.35
N GLY A 5 2.88 7.99 2.93
CA GLY A 5 3.48 7.26 1.81
C GLY A 5 3.65 5.77 2.10
N VAL A 6 4.09 5.42 3.32
CA VAL A 6 4.18 4.02 3.77
C VAL A 6 2.81 3.36 3.75
N ALA A 7 1.79 4.03 4.30
CA ALA A 7 0.42 3.51 4.32
C ALA A 7 -0.15 3.27 2.90
N ASP A 8 0.11 4.20 1.97
CA ASP A 8 -0.24 4.03 0.55
C ASP A 8 0.44 2.78 -0.05
N ALA A 9 1.74 2.64 0.20
CA ALA A 9 2.54 1.54 -0.33
C ALA A 9 2.13 0.18 0.25
N MET A 10 1.74 0.11 1.52
CA MET A 10 1.28 -1.12 2.17
C MET A 10 -0.02 -1.68 1.57
N ALA A 11 -0.86 -0.85 0.96
CA ALA A 11 -2.05 -1.32 0.26
C ALA A 11 -1.72 -2.15 -1.00
N LYS A 12 -0.54 -1.97 -1.62
CA LYS A 12 -0.17 -2.62 -2.88
C LYS A 12 -0.15 -4.15 -2.80
N TYR A 13 0.44 -4.70 -1.73
CA TYR A 13 0.54 -6.16 -1.61
C TYR A 13 -0.84 -6.83 -1.57
N PRO A 14 -1.77 -6.51 -0.66
CA PRO A 14 -3.07 -7.17 -0.62
C PRO A 14 -3.93 -6.88 -1.86
N GLU A 15 -3.81 -5.73 -2.51
CA GLU A 15 -4.54 -5.42 -3.75
C GLU A 15 -4.06 -6.27 -4.93
N ILE A 16 -2.74 -6.43 -5.10
CA ILE A 16 -2.17 -7.27 -6.16
C ILE A 16 -2.48 -8.73 -5.90
N ASP A 17 -2.32 -9.22 -4.66
CA ASP A 17 -2.63 -10.58 -4.26
C ASP A 17 -4.10 -10.93 -4.55
N PHE A 18 -5.03 -10.04 -4.16
CA PHE A 18 -6.45 -10.21 -4.47
C PHE A 18 -6.70 -10.29 -5.97
N SER A 19 -6.09 -9.38 -6.73
CA SER A 19 -6.29 -9.32 -8.17
C SER A 19 -5.80 -10.59 -8.88
N ILE A 20 -4.64 -11.11 -8.48
CA ILE A 20 -4.09 -12.37 -9.03
C ILE A 20 -5.01 -13.56 -8.73
N ARG A 21 -5.56 -13.63 -7.51
CA ARG A 21 -6.38 -14.78 -7.07
C ARG A 21 -7.80 -14.75 -7.61
N PHE A 22 -8.41 -13.58 -7.74
CA PHE A 22 -9.86 -13.47 -7.87
C PHE A 22 -10.35 -12.74 -9.13
N VAL A 23 -9.54 -11.91 -9.78
CA VAL A 23 -9.98 -11.19 -10.98
C VAL A 23 -9.93 -12.10 -12.20
N LYS A 24 -11.12 -12.46 -12.72
CA LYS A 24 -11.24 -13.28 -13.92
C LYS A 24 -10.69 -12.57 -15.15
N GLY A 25 -9.95 -13.32 -15.97
CA GLY A 25 -9.41 -12.86 -17.25
C GLY A 25 -8.25 -11.85 -17.09
N TRP A 26 -7.59 -11.81 -15.94
CA TRP A 26 -6.28 -11.22 -15.82
C TRP A 26 -5.24 -12.24 -16.26
N ASP A 27 -4.49 -11.89 -17.31
CA ASP A 27 -3.40 -12.76 -17.77
C ASP A 27 -2.29 -12.73 -16.70
N ILE A 28 -2.17 -13.82 -15.96
CA ILE A 28 -1.13 -13.98 -14.95
C ILE A 28 0.20 -14.22 -15.68
N THR A 29 0.81 -13.12 -16.08
CA THR A 29 2.15 -13.11 -16.68
C THR A 29 3.21 -12.93 -15.60
N ILE A 30 4.47 -12.91 -16.01
CA ILE A 30 5.60 -12.67 -15.07
C ILE A 30 5.51 -11.30 -14.39
N MET A 31 4.91 -10.29 -15.03
CA MET A 31 4.85 -8.92 -14.49
C MET A 31 4.04 -8.82 -13.19
N PRO A 32 2.76 -9.22 -13.11
CA PRO A 32 2.01 -9.16 -11.84
C PRO A 32 2.57 -10.09 -10.77
N VAL A 33 3.18 -11.22 -11.15
CA VAL A 33 3.86 -12.11 -10.20
C VAL A 33 5.09 -11.42 -9.60
N SER A 34 5.89 -10.75 -10.42
CA SER A 34 7.03 -9.97 -9.95
C SER A 34 6.59 -8.79 -9.08
N ALA A 35 5.51 -8.10 -9.47
CA ALA A 35 4.91 -7.03 -8.67
C ALA A 35 4.52 -7.51 -7.27
N LEU A 36 3.88 -8.70 -7.18
CA LEU A 36 3.49 -9.30 -5.91
C LEU A 36 4.70 -9.59 -5.01
N GLN A 37 5.78 -10.13 -5.58
CA GLN A 37 6.99 -10.43 -4.83
C GLN A 37 7.67 -9.18 -4.29
N VAL A 38 7.79 -8.13 -5.12
CA VAL A 38 8.36 -6.84 -4.68
C VAL A 38 7.45 -6.19 -3.64
N ALA A 39 6.13 -6.18 -3.85
CA ALA A 39 5.18 -5.63 -2.88
C ALA A 39 5.26 -6.35 -1.53
N LYS A 40 5.40 -7.68 -1.54
CA LYS A 40 5.58 -8.44 -0.30
C LYS A 40 6.85 -8.05 0.44
N SER A 41 7.98 -7.98 -0.27
CA SER A 41 9.26 -7.57 0.31
C SER A 41 9.19 -6.16 0.89
N ASN A 42 8.53 -5.23 0.19
CA ASN A 42 8.29 -3.87 0.68
C ASN A 42 7.46 -3.87 1.96
N THR A 43 6.39 -4.66 2.00
CA THR A 43 5.51 -4.78 3.18
C THR A 43 6.28 -5.33 4.39
N ASP A 44 7.08 -6.38 4.19
CA ASP A 44 7.92 -6.94 5.26
C ASP A 44 8.92 -5.87 5.81
N LYS A 45 9.52 -5.07 4.94
CA LYS A 45 10.41 -3.95 5.33
C LYS A 45 9.66 -2.86 6.10
N TYR A 46 8.45 -2.51 5.69
CA TYR A 46 7.64 -1.52 6.39
C TYR A 46 7.25 -1.99 7.79
N PHE A 47 6.83 -3.24 7.96
CA PHE A 47 6.54 -3.79 9.29
C PHE A 47 7.77 -3.80 10.20
N ALA A 48 8.95 -4.04 9.65
CA ALA A 48 10.18 -4.05 10.45
C ALA A 48 10.62 -2.64 10.89
N ASP A 49 10.57 -1.66 10.00
CA ASP A 49 11.36 -0.45 10.15
C ASP A 49 10.59 0.87 10.02
N ALA A 50 9.37 0.88 9.44
CA ALA A 50 8.71 2.14 9.10
C ALA A 50 8.37 3.00 10.33
N ALA A 51 7.94 2.39 11.42
CA ALA A 51 7.63 3.13 12.66
C ALA A 51 8.88 3.86 13.19
N ASN A 52 10.03 3.16 13.22
CA ASN A 52 11.29 3.73 13.64
C ASN A 52 11.75 4.86 12.70
N ALA A 53 11.66 4.65 11.39
CA ALA A 53 12.01 5.67 10.40
C ALA A 53 11.15 6.94 10.55
N VAL A 54 9.84 6.79 10.77
CA VAL A 54 8.93 7.93 10.98
C VAL A 54 9.30 8.73 12.22
N LEU A 55 9.64 8.06 13.34
CA LEU A 55 10.09 8.72 14.56
C LEU A 55 11.42 9.46 14.34
N GLN A 56 12.39 8.82 13.68
CA GLN A 56 13.68 9.44 13.37
C GLN A 56 13.53 10.70 12.50
N VAL A 57 12.66 10.64 11.47
CA VAL A 57 12.36 11.82 10.64
C VAL A 57 11.70 12.93 11.46
N ALA A 58 10.81 12.60 12.39
CA ALA A 58 10.18 13.57 13.27
C ALA A 58 11.20 14.28 14.18
N ASP A 59 12.23 13.56 14.62
CA ASP A 59 13.34 14.09 15.43
C ASP A 59 14.42 14.77 14.58
N GLY A 60 14.27 14.86 13.26
CA GLY A 60 15.25 15.44 12.34
C GLY A 60 16.49 14.57 12.13
N THR A 61 16.44 13.29 12.47
CA THR A 61 17.55 12.33 12.34
C THR A 61 17.43 11.58 11.02
N LEU A 62 18.50 11.57 10.23
CA LEU A 62 18.62 10.79 9.00
C LEU A 62 19.58 9.63 9.21
N THR A 63 19.10 8.43 9.03
CA THR A 63 19.85 7.18 9.19
C THR A 63 19.68 6.28 7.98
N PRO A 64 20.53 5.23 7.81
CA PRO A 64 20.32 4.25 6.75
C PRO A 64 18.93 3.61 6.76
N VAL A 65 18.28 3.47 7.94
CA VAL A 65 16.90 2.97 8.04
C VAL A 65 15.91 3.94 7.38
N VAL A 66 16.09 5.24 7.61
CA VAL A 66 15.26 6.27 6.97
C VAL A 66 15.45 6.26 5.45
N ASP A 67 16.72 6.18 5.00
CA ASP A 67 17.04 6.12 3.56
C ASP A 67 16.41 4.88 2.90
N ASP A 68 16.49 3.72 3.55
CA ASP A 68 15.88 2.47 3.08
C ASP A 68 14.36 2.60 2.94
N ILE A 69 13.67 3.20 3.92
CA ILE A 69 12.22 3.38 3.88
C ILE A 69 11.84 4.40 2.79
N ILE A 70 12.59 5.47 2.63
CA ILE A 70 12.37 6.44 1.54
C ILE A 70 12.57 5.77 0.18
N PHE A 71 13.66 5.01 0.01
CA PHE A 71 13.94 4.29 -1.24
C PHE A 71 12.84 3.26 -1.55
N THR A 72 12.42 2.47 -0.55
CA THR A 72 11.35 1.50 -0.69
C THR A 72 10.05 2.19 -1.12
N ASN A 73 9.74 3.32 -0.51
CA ASN A 73 8.51 4.07 -0.80
C ASN A 73 8.51 4.70 -2.21
N LEU A 74 9.61 5.31 -2.62
CA LEU A 74 9.67 6.01 -3.91
C LEU A 74 10.02 5.08 -5.08
N ALA A 75 11.07 4.27 -4.95
CA ALA A 75 11.59 3.47 -6.05
C ALA A 75 10.87 2.11 -6.15
N LEU A 76 10.86 1.32 -5.07
CA LEU A 76 10.32 -0.04 -5.13
C LEU A 76 8.80 -0.07 -5.21
N THR A 77 8.11 0.85 -4.54
CA THR A 77 6.65 0.98 -4.67
C THR A 77 6.28 1.52 -6.06
N GLY A 78 7.06 2.44 -6.61
CA GLY A 78 6.92 2.89 -7.99
C GLY A 78 7.08 1.74 -9.00
N LEU A 79 8.11 0.92 -8.84
CA LEU A 79 8.33 -0.28 -9.64
C LEU A 79 7.16 -1.26 -9.52
N THR A 80 6.69 -1.52 -8.29
CA THR A 80 5.51 -2.37 -8.03
C THR A 80 4.30 -1.87 -8.82
N SER A 81 4.03 -0.57 -8.77
CA SER A 81 2.92 0.03 -9.50
C SER A 81 3.05 -0.12 -11.01
N GLN A 82 4.26 0.03 -11.56
CA GLN A 82 4.51 -0.17 -12.99
C GLN A 82 4.30 -1.62 -13.42
N LEU A 83 4.83 -2.58 -12.65
CA LEU A 83 4.70 -4.00 -12.95
C LEU A 83 3.25 -4.52 -12.78
N SER A 84 2.48 -3.92 -11.88
CA SER A 84 1.07 -4.25 -11.66
C SER A 84 0.10 -3.44 -12.52
N SER A 85 0.60 -2.46 -13.29
CA SER A 85 -0.22 -1.60 -14.14
C SER A 85 -0.91 -2.41 -15.23
N GLY A 86 -2.08 -2.89 -14.91
CA GLY A 86 -2.97 -3.58 -15.84
C GLY A 86 -4.39 -3.15 -15.61
N SER A 87 -5.16 -3.04 -16.69
CA SER A 87 -6.54 -2.53 -16.69
C SER A 87 -7.53 -3.36 -15.86
N LYS A 88 -7.10 -4.44 -15.21
CA LYS A 88 -7.96 -5.40 -14.51
C LYS A 88 -7.64 -5.53 -13.01
N GLN A 89 -6.78 -4.68 -12.47
CA GLN A 89 -6.49 -4.68 -11.05
C GLN A 89 -7.70 -4.21 -10.25
N LEU A 90 -8.13 -5.02 -9.27
CA LEU A 90 -9.14 -4.63 -8.31
C LEU A 90 -8.46 -4.15 -7.02
N ALA A 91 -8.62 -2.87 -6.73
CA ALA A 91 -7.99 -2.19 -5.61
C ALA A 91 -9.06 -1.56 -4.73
N VAL A 92 -9.44 -2.22 -3.63
CA VAL A 92 -10.50 -1.73 -2.73
C VAL A 92 -10.02 -0.56 -1.89
N ALA A 93 -8.77 -0.61 -1.40
CA ALA A 93 -8.22 0.48 -0.61
C ALA A 93 -8.08 1.78 -1.43
N HIS A 94 -7.54 1.69 -2.65
CA HIS A 94 -7.50 2.83 -3.57
C HIS A 94 -8.89 3.21 -4.09
N GLY A 95 -9.81 2.26 -4.24
CA GLY A 95 -11.20 2.53 -4.60
C GLY A 95 -11.93 3.39 -3.56
N LEU A 96 -11.62 3.22 -2.27
CA LEU A 96 -12.11 4.12 -1.22
C LEU A 96 -11.59 5.54 -1.42
N TYR A 97 -10.30 5.71 -1.71
CA TYR A 97 -9.73 7.03 -2.03
C TYR A 97 -10.45 7.68 -3.22
N ASP A 98 -10.70 6.94 -4.28
CA ASP A 98 -11.40 7.45 -5.47
C ASP A 98 -12.83 7.89 -5.13
N ALA A 99 -13.56 7.10 -4.33
CA ALA A 99 -14.91 7.43 -3.88
C ALA A 99 -14.91 8.70 -3.02
N VAL A 100 -14.02 8.79 -2.03
CA VAL A 100 -13.87 9.98 -1.17
C VAL A 100 -13.50 11.21 -2.00
N SER A 101 -12.60 11.07 -2.96
CA SER A 101 -12.15 12.17 -3.84
C SER A 101 -13.27 12.71 -4.74
N LYS A 102 -14.23 11.86 -5.11
CA LYS A 102 -15.38 12.27 -5.94
C LYS A 102 -16.52 12.86 -5.10
N LEU A 103 -16.83 12.23 -3.96
CA LEU A 103 -18.03 12.53 -3.18
C LEU A 103 -17.79 13.56 -2.07
N PHE A 104 -16.57 13.65 -1.53
CA PHE A 104 -16.22 14.43 -0.34
C PHE A 104 -15.04 15.39 -0.60
N LYS A 105 -15.10 16.13 -1.71
CA LYS A 105 -14.02 17.04 -2.16
C LYS A 105 -13.49 18.01 -1.10
N PRO A 106 -14.33 18.69 -0.28
CA PRO A 106 -13.84 19.61 0.75
C PRO A 106 -13.04 18.91 1.86
N GLN A 107 -13.48 17.72 2.27
CA GLN A 107 -12.82 16.92 3.31
C GLN A 107 -11.52 16.32 2.77
N ARG A 108 -11.56 15.81 1.55
CA ARG A 108 -10.41 15.23 0.85
C ARG A 108 -9.25 16.23 0.74
N ALA A 109 -9.52 17.50 0.50
CA ALA A 109 -8.48 18.53 0.35
C ALA A 109 -7.61 18.75 1.60
N ARG A 110 -8.02 18.23 2.76
CA ARG A 110 -7.31 18.33 4.03
C ARG A 110 -6.49 17.08 4.39
N LEU A 111 -6.59 16.02 3.58
CA LEU A 111 -5.98 14.73 3.85
C LEU A 111 -4.98 14.37 2.76
N LEU A 112 -3.91 13.69 3.16
CA LEU A 112 -2.97 13.09 2.21
C LEU A 112 -3.60 11.85 1.56
N HIS A 113 -3.13 11.49 0.36
CA HIS A 113 -3.60 10.31 -0.37
C HIS A 113 -3.53 9.04 0.50
N GLY A 114 -2.37 8.76 1.07
CA GLY A 114 -2.14 7.56 1.87
C GLY A 114 -2.93 7.51 3.18
N GLU A 115 -3.35 8.66 3.74
CA GLU A 115 -4.23 8.68 4.92
C GLU A 115 -5.62 8.14 4.60
N ILE A 116 -6.12 8.41 3.39
CA ILE A 116 -7.42 7.88 2.96
C ILE A 116 -7.27 6.41 2.54
N VAL A 117 -6.20 6.07 1.81
CA VAL A 117 -5.93 4.68 1.39
C VAL A 117 -5.77 3.78 2.61
N SER A 118 -5.11 4.24 3.68
CA SER A 118 -4.95 3.46 4.92
C SER A 118 -6.27 3.03 5.54
N CYS A 119 -7.30 3.87 5.49
CA CYS A 119 -8.63 3.50 5.96
C CYS A 119 -9.27 2.37 5.15
N GLY A 120 -8.83 2.15 3.93
CA GLY A 120 -9.29 1.07 3.05
C GLY A 120 -8.54 -0.25 3.23
N ILE A 121 -7.37 -0.25 3.89
CA ILE A 121 -6.56 -1.47 4.07
C ILE A 121 -7.30 -2.55 4.87
N PRO A 122 -7.95 -2.26 6.01
CA PRO A 122 -8.71 -3.27 6.74
C PRO A 122 -9.79 -3.93 5.88
N VAL A 123 -10.50 -3.14 5.08
CA VAL A 123 -11.53 -3.64 4.16
C VAL A 123 -10.90 -4.51 3.07
N GLN A 124 -9.78 -4.09 2.52
CA GLN A 124 -9.04 -4.88 1.52
C GLN A 124 -8.60 -6.23 2.10
N LEU A 125 -8.06 -6.25 3.32
CA LEU A 125 -7.64 -7.49 3.98
C LEU A 125 -8.83 -8.41 4.26
N ALA A 126 -9.96 -7.87 4.71
CA ALA A 126 -11.18 -8.66 4.91
C ALA A 126 -11.68 -9.28 3.61
N VAL A 127 -11.68 -8.54 2.51
CA VAL A 127 -12.06 -9.04 1.17
C VAL A 127 -11.07 -10.11 0.68
N ASN A 128 -9.79 -10.01 1.05
CA ASN A 128 -8.78 -11.03 0.77
C ASN A 128 -8.98 -12.33 1.59
N GLY A 129 -9.84 -12.31 2.62
CA GLY A 129 -10.13 -13.45 3.47
C GLY A 129 -9.22 -13.59 4.70
N TYR A 130 -8.53 -12.51 5.10
CA TYR A 130 -7.79 -12.48 6.36
C TYR A 130 -8.75 -12.48 7.56
N SER A 131 -8.36 -13.12 8.66
CA SER A 131 -9.16 -13.14 9.90
C SER A 131 -9.20 -11.77 10.56
N GLU A 132 -10.26 -11.51 11.32
CA GLU A 132 -10.41 -10.29 12.12
C GLU A 132 -9.21 -10.07 13.06
N GLU A 133 -8.78 -11.15 13.76
CA GLU A 133 -7.59 -11.11 14.62
C GLU A 133 -6.31 -10.68 13.86
N TYR A 134 -6.14 -11.17 12.63
CA TYR A 134 -5.00 -10.74 11.80
C TYR A 134 -5.09 -9.26 11.44
N ILE A 135 -6.28 -8.78 11.08
CA ILE A 135 -6.51 -7.39 10.69
C ILE A 135 -6.25 -6.47 11.88
N GLU A 136 -6.83 -6.75 13.06
CA GLU A 136 -6.65 -5.96 14.27
C GLU A 136 -5.18 -5.85 14.71
N LYS A 137 -4.40 -6.92 14.50
CA LYS A 137 -2.98 -6.95 14.87
C LYS A 137 -2.08 -6.17 13.91
N ASN A 138 -2.45 -6.04 12.63
CA ASN A 138 -1.55 -5.57 11.57
C ASN A 138 -2.02 -4.24 10.93
N VAL A 139 -3.09 -3.65 11.41
CA VAL A 139 -3.64 -2.36 10.98
C VAL A 139 -3.92 -1.48 12.18
#